data_db14bbc8a33322b9b0ed97d84cd37999
#
_entry.id   db14bbc8a33322b9b0ed97d84cd37999
#
_cell.length_a   1.000
_cell.length_b   1.000
_cell.length_c   1.000
_cell.angle_alpha   90.00
_cell.angle_beta   90.00
_cell.angle_gamma   90.00
#
_symmetry.space_group_name_H-M   'P 1'
#
loop_
_entity.id
_entity.type
_entity.pdbx_description
1 polymer ?
#
loop_
_entity_poly.entity_id
_entity_poly.type
_entity_poly.pdbx_seq_one_letter_code
_entity_poly.pdbx_strand_id
1 'polypeptide(L)'
;MIELALQGIGLIGPGLADWTHGAPLLHESGHWSGTPAVVPTPARLPATERRRAGTVVKAALAVADEAVAMAGSDAATLATVFTSSTGDPLNCHLLCEALATPERLVSPTRFTNSVHNAAAGYWHIATHSTAPSTSLAAYDASFGAGLLEAAVQCTRSGRPVLLVAADMPYPEPLHALRPLAQTFALAFVLAPVAGSAHRRLRVEPADDAITSCAHQGLEELRRTLPMARALPLLARLAAPRGGRVVVEAADDWRLGIEVLPVTA
;
A
#
# COMPACT_ATOMS: atom_id res chain seq x y z
N MET A 1 16.03 -11.63 -11.31
CA MET A 1 16.33 -10.22 -10.96
C MET A 1 15.53 -9.30 -11.88
N ILE A 2 14.78 -8.37 -11.31
CA ILE A 2 13.96 -7.37 -12.03
C ILE A 2 14.48 -5.99 -11.64
N GLU A 3 14.69 -5.09 -12.62
CA GLU A 3 15.09 -3.71 -12.36
C GLU A 3 14.00 -2.74 -12.82
N LEU A 4 13.65 -1.77 -11.97
CA LEU A 4 12.53 -0.84 -12.15
C LEU A 4 12.96 0.58 -11.78
N ALA A 5 12.32 1.57 -12.39
CA ALA A 5 12.33 2.95 -11.95
C ALA A 5 11.15 3.21 -11.00
N LEU A 6 11.40 3.87 -9.87
CA LEU A 6 10.37 4.34 -8.95
C LEU A 6 10.10 5.82 -9.24
N GLN A 7 8.93 6.11 -9.80
CA GLN A 7 8.56 7.46 -10.25
C GLN A 7 7.72 8.24 -9.24
N GLY A 8 6.98 7.54 -8.39
CA GLY A 8 6.14 8.19 -7.40
C GLY A 8 5.92 7.33 -6.18
N ILE A 9 5.74 7.98 -5.04
CA ILE A 9 5.48 7.36 -3.73
C ILE A 9 4.31 8.08 -3.09
N GLY A 10 3.40 7.33 -2.48
CA GLY A 10 2.38 7.83 -1.58
C GLY A 10 2.45 7.09 -0.25
N LEU A 11 2.14 7.75 0.85
CA LEU A 11 2.30 7.19 2.20
C LEU A 11 1.26 7.77 3.16
N ILE A 12 0.65 6.90 3.95
CA ILE A 12 -0.14 7.26 5.14
C ILE A 12 0.11 6.20 6.20
N GLY A 13 0.46 6.63 7.40
CA GLY A 13 0.64 5.74 8.54
C GLY A 13 0.69 6.51 9.85
N PRO A 14 0.83 5.83 10.99
CA PRO A 14 1.00 6.50 12.28
C PRO A 14 2.20 7.45 12.25
N GLY A 15 1.94 8.75 12.50
CA GLY A 15 2.97 9.80 12.45
C GLY A 15 3.51 10.10 11.04
N LEU A 16 2.94 9.53 9.99
CA LEU A 16 3.34 9.67 8.59
C LEU A 16 2.12 10.15 7.78
N ALA A 17 1.99 11.45 7.59
CA ALA A 17 0.80 12.06 6.96
C ALA A 17 0.79 11.88 5.44
N ASP A 18 1.97 11.90 4.81
CA ASP A 18 2.25 11.71 3.40
C ASP A 18 3.74 11.38 3.21
N TRP A 19 4.18 11.14 1.97
CA TRP A 19 5.60 10.87 1.68
C TRP A 19 6.51 12.07 1.92
N THR A 20 6.08 13.27 1.55
CA THR A 20 6.90 14.49 1.67
C THR A 20 7.28 14.80 3.11
N HIS A 21 6.33 14.66 4.03
CA HIS A 21 6.55 14.87 5.47
C HIS A 21 7.12 13.62 6.14
N GLY A 22 6.78 12.43 5.66
CA GLY A 22 7.21 11.16 6.23
C GLY A 22 8.66 10.79 5.90
N ALA A 23 9.16 11.11 4.70
CA ALA A 23 10.50 10.71 4.28
C ALA A 23 11.62 11.24 5.21
N PRO A 24 11.64 12.51 5.64
CA PRO A 24 12.61 12.99 6.63
C PRO A 24 12.53 12.23 7.96
N LEU A 25 11.31 11.93 8.43
CA LEU A 25 11.11 11.19 9.68
C LEU A 25 11.59 9.73 9.58
N LEU A 26 11.48 9.12 8.42
CA LEU A 26 11.97 7.75 8.17
C LEU A 26 13.49 7.72 8.02
N HIS A 27 14.10 8.79 7.52
CA HIS A 27 15.56 8.90 7.40
C HIS A 27 16.23 9.25 8.73
N GLU A 28 15.65 10.22 9.46
CA GLU A 28 16.11 10.70 10.77
C GLU A 28 15.07 10.38 11.85
N SER A 29 14.83 9.11 12.10
CA SER A 29 13.70 8.60 12.89
C SER A 29 13.58 9.10 14.34
N GLY A 30 14.53 9.89 14.82
CA GLY A 30 14.52 10.43 16.20
C GLY A 30 13.36 11.35 16.55
N HIS A 31 12.61 11.87 15.58
CA HIS A 31 11.45 12.75 15.78
C HIS A 31 10.09 12.11 15.43
N TRP A 32 10.08 10.85 15.05
CA TRP A 32 8.83 10.15 14.77
C TRP A 32 7.99 9.97 16.06
N SER A 33 6.68 10.29 15.98
CA SER A 33 5.77 10.32 17.16
C SER A 33 4.68 9.33 16.88
N GLY A 34 4.46 8.37 16.46
CA GLY A 34 3.39 7.36 16.33
C GLY A 34 1.95 7.85 16.51
N THR A 35 1.66 9.13 16.26
CA THR A 35 0.29 9.66 16.29
C THR A 35 -0.60 8.92 15.30
N PRO A 36 -1.88 8.63 15.64
CA PRO A 36 -2.78 7.91 14.75
C PRO A 36 -2.84 8.50 13.34
N ALA A 37 -2.89 7.63 12.34
CA ALA A 37 -2.99 8.05 10.95
C ALA A 37 -4.31 8.79 10.67
N VAL A 38 -4.22 9.90 9.93
CA VAL A 38 -5.39 10.64 9.46
C VAL A 38 -5.57 10.36 7.96
N VAL A 39 -6.70 9.74 7.61
CA VAL A 39 -7.01 9.42 6.22
C VAL A 39 -7.73 10.61 5.58
N PRO A 40 -7.16 11.27 4.56
CA PRO A 40 -7.79 12.40 3.90
C PRO A 40 -8.99 11.95 3.05
N THR A 41 -9.90 12.89 2.83
CA THR A 41 -11.05 12.64 1.96
C THR A 41 -10.62 12.64 0.50
N PRO A 42 -10.85 11.58 -0.29
CA PRO A 42 -10.41 11.50 -1.68
C PRO A 42 -11.19 12.50 -2.55
N ALA A 43 -10.46 13.47 -3.13
CA ALA A 43 -11.05 14.55 -3.91
C ALA A 43 -11.58 14.08 -5.27
N ARG A 44 -10.95 13.09 -5.90
CA ARG A 44 -11.33 12.55 -7.22
C ARG A 44 -12.68 11.84 -7.22
N LEU A 45 -13.11 11.26 -6.09
CA LEU A 45 -14.39 10.55 -6.05
C LEU A 45 -15.57 11.52 -6.13
N PRO A 46 -16.58 11.23 -6.97
CA PRO A 46 -17.86 11.91 -6.92
C PRO A 46 -18.46 11.85 -5.51
N ALA A 47 -19.20 12.90 -5.11
CA ALA A 47 -19.72 13.05 -3.75
C ALA A 47 -20.58 11.85 -3.29
N THR A 48 -21.33 11.23 -4.19
CA THR A 48 -22.13 10.03 -3.93
C THR A 48 -21.27 8.82 -3.60
N GLU A 49 -20.26 8.56 -4.40
CA GLU A 49 -19.31 7.43 -4.21
C GLU A 49 -18.43 7.66 -2.99
N ARG A 50 -18.00 8.88 -2.75
CA ARG A 50 -17.21 9.26 -1.57
C ARG A 50 -17.92 8.97 -0.24
N ARG A 51 -19.26 9.13 -0.20
CA ARG A 51 -20.08 8.77 0.97
C ARG A 51 -20.23 7.27 1.18
N ARG A 52 -20.16 6.50 0.11
CA ARG A 52 -20.28 5.02 0.14
C ARG A 52 -18.94 4.34 0.41
N ALA A 53 -17.82 5.00 0.07
CA ALA A 53 -16.48 4.46 0.20
C ALA A 53 -16.11 4.23 1.68
N GLY A 54 -15.67 3.03 2.01
CA GLY A 54 -15.09 2.67 3.29
C GLY A 54 -13.75 3.38 3.54
N THR A 55 -13.25 3.31 4.76
CA THR A 55 -12.00 4.01 5.13
C THR A 55 -10.80 3.41 4.40
N VAL A 56 -10.75 2.10 4.19
CA VAL A 56 -9.67 1.45 3.41
C VAL A 56 -9.62 1.98 1.98
N VAL A 57 -10.77 2.15 1.33
CA VAL A 57 -10.86 2.76 -0.01
C VAL A 57 -10.31 4.17 0.00
N LYS A 58 -10.68 4.98 0.99
CA LYS A 58 -10.19 6.36 1.12
C LYS A 58 -8.68 6.41 1.31
N ALA A 59 -8.12 5.55 2.16
CA ALA A 59 -6.68 5.47 2.36
C ALA A 59 -5.95 5.04 1.08
N ALA A 60 -6.44 3.99 0.41
CA ALA A 60 -5.88 3.49 -0.84
C ALA A 60 -5.87 4.57 -1.95
N LEU A 61 -6.99 5.31 -2.10
CA LEU A 61 -7.07 6.37 -3.10
C LEU A 61 -6.16 7.54 -2.76
N ALA A 62 -6.04 7.91 -1.49
CA ALA A 62 -5.20 9.02 -1.08
C ALA A 62 -3.71 8.78 -1.40
N VAL A 63 -3.18 7.61 -1.05
CA VAL A 63 -1.78 7.26 -1.36
C VAL A 63 -1.57 7.06 -2.86
N ALA A 64 -2.57 6.55 -3.58
CA ALA A 64 -2.53 6.40 -5.04
C ALA A 64 -2.46 7.78 -5.72
N ASP A 65 -3.28 8.74 -5.29
CA ASP A 65 -3.28 10.12 -5.81
C ASP A 65 -1.94 10.81 -5.57
N GLU A 66 -1.35 10.66 -4.39
CA GLU A 66 -0.04 11.22 -4.06
C GLU A 66 1.05 10.63 -4.97
N ALA A 67 1.10 9.30 -5.09
CA ALA A 67 2.10 8.62 -5.92
C ALA A 67 1.98 9.02 -7.40
N VAL A 68 0.76 9.08 -7.93
CA VAL A 68 0.49 9.46 -9.33
C VAL A 68 0.82 10.94 -9.58
N ALA A 69 0.51 11.83 -8.64
CA ALA A 69 0.85 13.24 -8.72
C ALA A 69 2.38 13.44 -8.72
N MET A 70 3.10 12.75 -7.83
CA MET A 70 4.57 12.78 -7.77
C MET A 70 5.20 12.25 -9.06
N ALA A 71 4.64 11.20 -9.65
CA ALA A 71 5.12 10.63 -10.91
C ALA A 71 4.79 11.47 -12.15
N GLY A 72 3.88 12.44 -12.05
CA GLY A 72 3.36 13.18 -13.21
C GLY A 72 2.63 12.29 -14.22
N SER A 73 2.10 11.15 -13.77
CA SER A 73 1.47 10.14 -14.63
C SER A 73 -0.02 10.41 -14.80
N ASP A 74 -0.58 9.97 -15.94
CA ASP A 74 -2.04 9.96 -16.13
C ASP A 74 -2.64 8.73 -15.44
N ALA A 75 -3.40 8.98 -14.37
CA ALA A 75 -4.07 7.97 -13.57
C ALA A 75 -4.97 7.01 -14.37
N ALA A 76 -5.58 7.52 -15.47
CA ALA A 76 -6.49 6.74 -16.30
C ALA A 76 -5.78 5.65 -17.12
N THR A 77 -4.49 5.78 -17.35
CA THR A 77 -3.72 4.88 -18.23
C THR A 77 -2.88 3.84 -17.50
N LEU A 78 -2.73 3.98 -16.17
CA LEU A 78 -1.91 3.07 -15.38
C LEU A 78 -2.62 1.74 -15.15
N ALA A 79 -1.95 0.64 -15.45
CA ALA A 79 -2.29 -0.65 -14.89
C ALA A 79 -2.08 -0.60 -13.37
N THR A 80 -2.92 -1.33 -12.61
CA THR A 80 -2.90 -1.24 -11.14
C THR A 80 -2.77 -2.60 -10.47
N VAL A 81 -2.06 -2.64 -9.36
CA VAL A 81 -2.03 -3.76 -8.42
C VAL A 81 -2.45 -3.23 -7.06
N PHE A 82 -3.60 -3.71 -6.56
CA PHE A 82 -4.06 -3.42 -5.22
C PHE A 82 -3.79 -4.61 -4.32
N THR A 83 -3.20 -4.37 -3.16
CA THR A 83 -2.93 -5.42 -2.18
C THR A 83 -3.40 -5.00 -0.79
N SER A 84 -3.99 -5.94 -0.07
CA SER A 84 -4.45 -5.76 1.30
C SER A 84 -4.44 -7.09 2.03
N SER A 85 -4.02 -7.10 3.28
CA SER A 85 -4.13 -8.24 4.18
C SER A 85 -5.52 -8.37 4.80
N THR A 86 -6.22 -7.25 4.94
CA THR A 86 -7.48 -7.15 5.70
C THR A 86 -8.71 -6.91 4.82
N GLY A 87 -8.56 -6.36 3.63
CA GLY A 87 -9.66 -5.80 2.86
C GLY A 87 -10.36 -4.67 3.62
N ASP A 88 -11.69 -4.68 3.69
CA ASP A 88 -12.49 -3.77 4.53
C ASP A 88 -13.06 -4.53 5.74
N PRO A 89 -12.29 -4.64 6.85
CA PRO A 89 -12.68 -5.46 7.99
C PRO A 89 -13.91 -4.92 8.72
N LEU A 90 -14.10 -3.61 8.76
CA LEU A 90 -15.30 -3.01 9.37
C LEU A 90 -16.56 -3.34 8.55
N ASN A 91 -16.47 -3.24 7.23
CA ASN A 91 -17.61 -3.59 6.37
C ASN A 91 -17.96 -5.08 6.49
N CYS A 92 -16.95 -5.95 6.53
CA CYS A 92 -17.13 -7.39 6.75
C CYS A 92 -17.81 -7.67 8.11
N HIS A 93 -17.32 -7.06 9.18
CA HIS A 93 -17.89 -7.19 10.52
C HIS A 93 -19.37 -6.80 10.55
N LEU A 94 -19.73 -5.63 10.01
CA LEU A 94 -21.11 -5.13 9.99
C LEU A 94 -22.04 -5.98 9.11
N LEU A 95 -21.51 -6.64 8.08
CA LEU A 95 -22.27 -7.64 7.31
C LEU A 95 -22.51 -8.91 8.14
N CYS A 96 -21.50 -9.40 8.85
CA CYS A 96 -21.64 -10.56 9.73
C CYS A 96 -22.66 -10.30 10.85
N GLU A 97 -22.61 -9.11 11.47
CA GLU A 97 -23.61 -8.70 12.47
C GLU A 97 -25.04 -8.72 11.92
N ALA A 98 -25.25 -8.11 10.73
CA ALA A 98 -26.55 -8.11 10.07
C ALA A 98 -27.06 -9.53 9.75
N LEU A 99 -26.17 -10.42 9.31
CA LEU A 99 -26.50 -11.82 9.02
C LEU A 99 -26.80 -12.65 10.27
N ALA A 100 -26.27 -12.26 11.44
CA ALA A 100 -26.52 -12.90 12.72
C ALA A 100 -27.89 -12.54 13.32
N THR A 101 -28.57 -11.49 12.82
CA THR A 101 -29.93 -11.13 13.25
C THR A 101 -30.99 -12.02 12.59
N PRO A 102 -32.15 -12.23 13.23
CA PRO A 102 -33.26 -12.99 12.61
C PRO A 102 -33.71 -12.42 11.26
N GLU A 103 -33.73 -11.11 11.11
CA GLU A 103 -34.21 -10.39 9.93
C GLU A 103 -33.23 -10.45 8.76
N ARG A 104 -31.90 -10.62 9.01
CA ARG A 104 -30.83 -10.71 8.01
C ARG A 104 -30.83 -9.58 6.99
N LEU A 105 -31.14 -8.36 7.44
CA LEU A 105 -31.24 -7.18 6.56
C LEU A 105 -29.85 -6.66 6.17
N VAL A 106 -29.35 -7.13 5.04
CA VAL A 106 -28.04 -6.73 4.49
C VAL A 106 -28.19 -5.44 3.68
N SER A 107 -27.41 -4.42 4.00
CA SER A 107 -27.32 -3.18 3.22
C SER A 107 -26.76 -3.46 1.82
N PRO A 108 -27.43 -3.05 0.72
CA PRO A 108 -26.90 -3.19 -0.64
C PRO A 108 -25.52 -2.52 -0.82
N THR A 109 -25.31 -1.35 -0.21
CA THR A 109 -24.00 -0.65 -0.27
C THR A 109 -22.90 -1.45 0.43
N ARG A 110 -23.18 -2.04 1.60
CA ARG A 110 -22.21 -2.89 2.29
C ARG A 110 -21.88 -4.15 1.48
N PHE A 111 -22.92 -4.77 0.89
CA PHE A 111 -22.74 -5.94 0.03
C PHE A 111 -21.86 -5.60 -1.19
N THR A 112 -22.12 -4.48 -1.87
CA THR A 112 -21.29 -4.02 -3.00
C THR A 112 -19.84 -3.80 -2.60
N ASN A 113 -19.58 -3.29 -1.38
CA ASN A 113 -18.23 -3.02 -0.87
C ASN A 113 -17.54 -4.25 -0.24
N SER A 114 -18.20 -5.43 -0.20
CA SER A 114 -17.61 -6.62 0.43
C SER A 114 -16.63 -7.38 -0.46
N VAL A 115 -16.53 -7.00 -1.73
CA VAL A 115 -15.60 -7.64 -2.66
C VAL A 115 -14.16 -7.18 -2.40
N HIS A 116 -13.19 -8.11 -2.54
CA HIS A 116 -11.78 -7.82 -2.27
C HIS A 116 -11.22 -6.69 -3.16
N ASN A 117 -11.74 -6.55 -4.37
CA ASN A 117 -11.33 -5.53 -5.33
C ASN A 117 -12.10 -4.20 -5.21
N ALA A 118 -12.80 -3.93 -4.12
CA ALA A 118 -13.59 -2.70 -3.96
C ALA A 118 -12.72 -1.44 -4.15
N ALA A 119 -11.53 -1.37 -3.52
CA ALA A 119 -10.63 -0.23 -3.65
C ALA A 119 -10.21 0.02 -5.11
N ALA A 120 -9.90 -1.04 -5.87
CA ALA A 120 -9.60 -0.95 -7.30
C ALA A 120 -10.80 -0.44 -8.11
N GLY A 121 -12.02 -0.93 -7.83
CA GLY A 121 -13.24 -0.46 -8.47
C GLY A 121 -13.47 1.04 -8.24
N TYR A 122 -13.32 1.52 -7.01
CA TYR A 122 -13.42 2.95 -6.71
C TYR A 122 -12.33 3.79 -7.37
N TRP A 123 -11.11 3.26 -7.50
CA TRP A 123 -10.04 3.93 -8.26
C TRP A 123 -10.43 4.09 -9.74
N HIS A 124 -10.95 3.04 -10.36
CA HIS A 124 -11.41 3.09 -11.76
C HIS A 124 -12.55 4.09 -11.97
N ILE A 125 -13.50 4.18 -11.02
CA ILE A 125 -14.56 5.19 -11.04
C ILE A 125 -13.95 6.61 -10.91
N ALA A 126 -13.01 6.79 -9.99
CA ALA A 126 -12.39 8.09 -9.71
C ALA A 126 -11.53 8.62 -10.86
N THR A 127 -10.90 7.72 -11.62
CA THR A 127 -9.94 8.05 -12.70
C THR A 127 -10.51 7.83 -14.10
N HIS A 128 -11.71 7.27 -14.23
CA HIS A 128 -12.28 6.80 -15.50
C HIS A 128 -11.38 5.81 -16.24
N SER A 129 -10.57 5.06 -15.49
CA SER A 129 -9.63 4.10 -16.06
C SER A 129 -10.34 2.83 -16.51
N THR A 130 -9.90 2.30 -17.65
CA THR A 130 -10.23 0.95 -18.14
C THR A 130 -8.98 0.07 -18.26
N ALA A 131 -7.86 0.52 -17.66
CA ALA A 131 -6.60 -0.21 -17.66
C ALA A 131 -6.72 -1.51 -16.84
N PRO A 132 -5.87 -2.52 -17.09
CA PRO A 132 -5.85 -3.76 -16.30
C PRO A 132 -5.66 -3.48 -14.80
N SER A 133 -6.35 -4.27 -13.97
CA SER A 133 -6.23 -4.18 -12.51
C SER A 133 -6.19 -5.58 -11.89
N THR A 134 -5.25 -5.79 -10.98
CA THR A 134 -5.13 -6.99 -10.16
C THR A 134 -5.37 -6.62 -8.70
N SER A 135 -6.15 -7.45 -7.98
CA SER A 135 -6.29 -7.34 -6.53
C SER A 135 -5.86 -8.65 -5.89
N LEU A 136 -4.94 -8.58 -4.94
CA LEU A 136 -4.37 -9.76 -4.30
C LEU A 136 -4.20 -9.61 -2.79
N ALA A 137 -4.07 -10.74 -2.12
CA ALA A 137 -3.72 -10.83 -0.70
C ALA A 137 -2.77 -12.03 -0.49
N ALA A 138 -1.83 -11.87 0.43
CA ALA A 138 -0.92 -12.91 0.88
C ALA A 138 -0.72 -12.81 2.40
N TYR A 139 -1.81 -12.64 3.12
CA TYR A 139 -1.83 -12.47 4.58
C TYR A 139 -0.83 -11.38 5.02
N ASP A 140 0.10 -11.70 5.91
CA ASP A 140 1.10 -10.74 6.40
C ASP A 140 2.16 -10.37 5.35
N ALA A 141 2.34 -11.17 4.32
CA ALA A 141 3.28 -10.93 3.22
C ALA A 141 2.68 -10.13 2.04
N SER A 142 1.45 -9.62 2.19
CA SER A 142 0.70 -8.96 1.11
C SER A 142 1.45 -7.81 0.44
N PHE A 143 2.24 -7.02 1.19
CA PHE A 143 3.06 -5.96 0.61
C PHE A 143 4.11 -6.52 -0.38
N GLY A 144 4.89 -7.50 0.04
CA GLY A 144 5.94 -8.07 -0.82
C GLY A 144 5.37 -8.82 -2.02
N ALA A 145 4.26 -9.56 -1.84
CA ALA A 145 3.54 -10.20 -2.94
C ALA A 145 3.01 -9.18 -3.96
N GLY A 146 2.41 -8.07 -3.49
CA GLY A 146 1.95 -6.98 -4.33
C GLY A 146 3.08 -6.28 -5.09
N LEU A 147 4.23 -6.06 -4.43
CA LEU A 147 5.40 -5.48 -5.05
C LEU A 147 5.96 -6.38 -6.17
N LEU A 148 6.03 -7.69 -5.92
CA LEU A 148 6.46 -8.64 -6.93
C LEU A 148 5.52 -8.66 -8.13
N GLU A 149 4.22 -8.74 -7.90
CA GLU A 149 3.21 -8.73 -8.96
C GLU A 149 3.32 -7.46 -9.81
N ALA A 150 3.40 -6.29 -9.17
CA ALA A 150 3.57 -5.02 -9.89
C ALA A 150 4.88 -4.97 -10.68
N ALA A 151 5.98 -5.48 -10.12
CA ALA A 151 7.27 -5.57 -10.79
C ALA A 151 7.23 -6.47 -12.04
N VAL A 152 6.58 -7.63 -11.94
CA VAL A 152 6.41 -8.56 -13.05
C VAL A 152 5.53 -7.94 -14.13
N GLN A 153 4.38 -7.35 -13.78
CA GLN A 153 3.49 -6.69 -14.73
C GLN A 153 4.19 -5.53 -15.45
N CYS A 154 4.91 -4.67 -14.72
CA CYS A 154 5.68 -3.56 -15.29
C CYS A 154 6.71 -4.06 -16.31
N THR A 155 7.50 -5.07 -15.94
CA THR A 155 8.53 -5.64 -16.80
C THR A 155 7.95 -6.31 -18.04
N ARG A 156 6.86 -7.08 -17.87
CA ARG A 156 6.23 -7.83 -18.97
C ARG A 156 5.49 -6.93 -19.96
N SER A 157 4.83 -5.90 -19.46
CA SER A 157 4.07 -4.96 -20.31
C SER A 157 4.96 -3.87 -20.94
N GLY A 158 6.13 -3.60 -20.35
CA GLY A 158 6.96 -2.45 -20.72
C GLY A 158 6.30 -1.10 -20.39
N ARG A 159 5.31 -1.07 -19.50
CA ARG A 159 4.51 0.11 -19.15
C ARG A 159 4.52 0.35 -17.63
N PRO A 160 4.33 1.60 -17.16
CA PRO A 160 4.20 1.88 -15.75
C PRO A 160 3.01 1.17 -15.11
N VAL A 161 3.18 0.78 -13.84
CA VAL A 161 2.18 0.12 -12.99
C VAL A 161 2.08 0.86 -11.66
N LEU A 162 0.88 1.11 -11.20
CA LEU A 162 0.58 1.64 -9.88
C LEU A 162 0.34 0.48 -8.90
N LEU A 163 1.24 0.31 -7.92
CA LEU A 163 1.02 -0.54 -6.75
C LEU A 163 0.35 0.29 -5.66
N VAL A 164 -0.72 -0.24 -5.07
CA VAL A 164 -1.40 0.33 -3.90
C VAL A 164 -1.54 -0.74 -2.84
N ALA A 165 -1.06 -0.47 -1.63
CA ALA A 165 -1.11 -1.37 -0.50
C ALA A 165 -1.77 -0.66 0.69
N ALA A 166 -2.85 -1.20 1.26
CA ALA A 166 -3.59 -0.54 2.33
C ALA A 166 -4.26 -1.53 3.27
N ASP A 167 -4.04 -1.34 4.58
CA ASP A 167 -4.72 -2.06 5.65
C ASP A 167 -5.33 -1.10 6.66
N MET A 168 -6.38 -1.59 7.32
CA MET A 168 -7.16 -0.87 8.31
C MET A 168 -7.21 -1.65 9.63
N PRO A 169 -7.47 -0.97 10.77
CA PRO A 169 -7.70 -1.64 12.04
C PRO A 169 -8.84 -2.66 11.95
N TYR A 170 -8.66 -3.77 12.67
CA TYR A 170 -9.75 -4.70 12.90
C TYR A 170 -10.69 -4.17 13.98
N PRO A 171 -12.03 -4.27 13.78
CA PRO A 171 -13.01 -4.07 14.84
C PRO A 171 -13.02 -5.28 15.80
N GLU A 172 -13.57 -5.09 17.01
CA GLU A 172 -13.90 -6.23 17.87
C GLU A 172 -15.06 -7.05 17.27
N PRO A 173 -15.07 -8.39 17.42
CA PRO A 173 -14.12 -9.20 18.20
C PRO A 173 -12.87 -9.64 17.42
N LEU A 174 -12.73 -9.27 16.14
CA LEU A 174 -11.60 -9.69 15.29
C LEU A 174 -10.27 -9.14 15.82
N HIS A 175 -10.27 -7.93 16.36
CA HIS A 175 -9.09 -7.29 16.93
C HIS A 175 -8.47 -8.13 18.07
N ALA A 176 -9.28 -8.77 18.92
CA ALA A 176 -8.79 -9.63 19.98
C ALA A 176 -7.98 -10.84 19.47
N LEU A 177 -8.28 -11.33 18.26
CA LEU A 177 -7.60 -12.47 17.64
C LEU A 177 -6.40 -12.05 16.80
N ARG A 178 -6.47 -10.88 16.17
CA ARG A 178 -5.40 -10.31 15.34
C ARG A 178 -5.36 -8.79 15.55
N PRO A 179 -4.51 -8.29 16.45
CA PRO A 179 -4.55 -6.91 16.93
C PRO A 179 -3.95 -5.91 15.93
N LEU A 180 -4.61 -5.75 14.78
CA LEU A 180 -4.30 -4.68 13.82
C LEU A 180 -4.95 -3.39 14.32
N ALA A 181 -4.16 -2.51 14.93
CA ALA A 181 -4.66 -1.36 15.67
C ALA A 181 -4.63 -0.05 14.88
N GLN A 182 -3.92 0.00 13.75
CA GLN A 182 -3.62 1.24 13.04
C GLN A 182 -3.85 1.09 11.53
N THR A 183 -4.12 2.22 10.88
CA THR A 183 -4.12 2.32 9.42
C THR A 183 -2.70 2.45 8.90
N PHE A 184 -2.35 1.69 7.88
CA PHE A 184 -1.13 1.89 7.10
C PHE A 184 -1.41 1.70 5.62
N ALA A 185 -1.06 2.68 4.79
CA ALA A 185 -1.23 2.61 3.35
C ALA A 185 -0.02 3.22 2.64
N LEU A 186 0.33 2.66 1.49
CA LEU A 186 1.36 3.19 0.62
C LEU A 186 1.04 2.90 -0.85
N ALA A 187 1.64 3.68 -1.74
CA ALA A 187 1.57 3.44 -3.16
C ALA A 187 2.90 3.73 -3.85
N PHE A 188 3.19 2.98 -4.91
CA PHE A 188 4.35 3.18 -5.78
C PHE A 188 3.92 3.24 -7.24
N VAL A 189 4.40 4.23 -7.99
CA VAL A 189 4.40 4.18 -9.45
C VAL A 189 5.73 3.58 -9.90
N LEU A 190 5.68 2.35 -10.37
CA LEU A 190 6.81 1.59 -10.90
C LEU A 190 6.81 1.69 -12.42
N ALA A 191 7.97 1.92 -13.02
CA ALA A 191 8.12 2.03 -14.48
C ALA A 191 9.33 1.23 -14.96
N PRO A 192 9.38 0.86 -16.26
CA PRO A 192 10.60 0.37 -16.87
C PRO A 192 11.72 1.39 -16.71
N VAL A 193 12.96 0.90 -16.55
CA VAL A 193 14.11 1.79 -16.43
C VAL A 193 14.31 2.55 -17.75
N ALA A 194 14.22 3.87 -17.68
CA ALA A 194 14.49 4.78 -18.80
C ALA A 194 15.24 6.01 -18.25
N GLY A 195 16.49 6.17 -18.66
CA GLY A 195 17.32 7.28 -18.18
C GLY A 195 17.76 7.13 -16.70
N SER A 196 18.29 8.22 -16.13
CA SER A 196 18.87 8.25 -14.77
C SER A 196 18.09 9.10 -13.76
N ALA A 197 16.98 9.73 -14.16
CA ALA A 197 16.29 10.75 -13.36
C ALA A 197 15.54 10.22 -12.13
N HIS A 198 15.30 8.91 -12.03
CA HIS A 198 14.52 8.31 -10.96
C HIS A 198 15.34 7.34 -10.13
N ARG A 199 14.91 7.11 -8.88
CA ARG A 199 15.43 6.01 -8.07
C ARG A 199 15.14 4.69 -8.75
N ARG A 200 16.12 3.80 -8.78
CA ARG A 200 15.97 2.45 -9.32
C ARG A 200 15.87 1.44 -8.19
N LEU A 201 15.03 0.46 -8.40
CA LEU A 201 14.87 -0.70 -7.53
C LEU A 201 15.32 -1.94 -8.29
N ARG A 202 16.12 -2.77 -7.65
CA ARG A 202 16.45 -4.11 -8.12
C ARG A 202 15.78 -5.10 -7.20
N VAL A 203 14.91 -5.94 -7.74
CA VAL A 203 14.10 -6.91 -6.98
C VAL A 203 14.50 -8.32 -7.40
N GLU A 204 14.77 -9.17 -6.42
CA GLU A 204 15.19 -10.57 -6.63
C GLU A 204 14.76 -11.45 -5.46
N PRO A 205 14.66 -12.78 -5.61
CA PRO A 205 14.54 -13.70 -4.48
C PRO A 205 15.71 -13.53 -3.50
N ALA A 206 15.47 -13.74 -2.21
CA ALA A 206 16.47 -13.64 -1.17
C ALA A 206 16.27 -14.68 -0.06
N ASP A 207 17.38 -15.20 0.44
CA ASP A 207 17.41 -16.10 1.61
C ASP A 207 17.90 -15.39 2.88
N ASP A 208 18.31 -14.12 2.76
CA ASP A 208 18.80 -13.29 3.86
C ASP A 208 17.70 -13.05 4.92
N ALA A 209 18.11 -12.68 6.12
CA ALA A 209 17.19 -12.29 7.18
C ALA A 209 16.36 -11.05 6.80
N ILE A 210 15.08 -11.02 7.23
CA ILE A 210 14.19 -9.88 7.04
C ILE A 210 14.80 -8.63 7.69
N THR A 211 14.76 -7.52 6.97
CA THR A 211 15.31 -6.25 7.46
C THR A 211 14.39 -5.62 8.50
N SER A 212 14.95 -5.26 9.66
CA SER A 212 14.27 -4.53 10.73
C SER A 212 14.43 -3.01 10.58
N CYS A 213 13.56 -2.25 11.25
CA CYS A 213 13.72 -0.81 11.41
C CYS A 213 14.67 -0.49 12.57
N ALA A 214 15.50 0.55 12.43
CA ALA A 214 16.40 0.97 13.49
C ALA A 214 15.66 1.63 14.67
N HIS A 215 14.58 2.36 14.40
CA HIS A 215 13.75 2.99 15.43
C HIS A 215 12.75 1.99 16.02
N GLN A 216 12.75 1.84 17.35
CA GLN A 216 11.93 0.82 18.04
C GLN A 216 10.43 0.92 17.74
N GLY A 217 9.85 2.12 17.72
CA GLY A 217 8.43 2.30 17.43
C GLY A 217 8.06 1.98 15.98
N LEU A 218 8.95 2.28 15.01
CA LEU A 218 8.76 1.88 13.61
C LEU A 218 8.90 0.35 13.44
N GLU A 219 9.79 -0.28 14.19
CA GLU A 219 9.93 -1.74 14.20
C GLU A 219 8.69 -2.42 14.79
N GLU A 220 8.08 -1.84 15.82
CA GLU A 220 6.82 -2.33 16.37
C GLU A 220 5.68 -2.24 15.34
N LEU A 221 5.56 -1.12 14.62
CA LEU A 221 4.62 -1.02 13.50
C LEU A 221 4.88 -2.07 12.43
N ARG A 222 6.16 -2.24 12.03
CA ARG A 222 6.55 -3.24 11.03
C ARG A 222 6.14 -4.65 11.43
N ARG A 223 6.26 -5.00 12.71
CA ARG A 223 5.94 -6.33 13.23
C ARG A 223 4.45 -6.58 13.38
N THR A 224 3.67 -5.52 13.64
CA THR A 224 2.25 -5.64 13.97
C THR A 224 1.32 -5.32 12.81
N LEU A 225 1.77 -4.58 11.80
CA LEU A 225 0.94 -4.18 10.66
C LEU A 225 1.51 -4.73 9.34
N PRO A 226 0.75 -5.53 8.59
CA PRO A 226 1.25 -6.16 7.35
C PRO A 226 1.77 -5.15 6.32
N MET A 227 1.06 -4.04 6.10
CA MET A 227 1.51 -3.03 5.13
C MET A 227 2.71 -2.22 5.65
N ALA A 228 2.90 -2.09 6.97
CA ALA A 228 4.08 -1.45 7.56
C ALA A 228 5.36 -2.29 7.41
N ARG A 229 5.29 -3.54 6.95
CA ARG A 229 6.47 -4.32 6.55
C ARG A 229 7.26 -3.67 5.41
N ALA A 230 6.69 -2.69 4.73
CA ALA A 230 7.36 -1.80 3.79
C ALA A 230 8.32 -0.79 4.45
N LEU A 231 8.24 -0.54 5.76
CA LEU A 231 8.98 0.54 6.43
C LEU A 231 10.50 0.50 6.20
N PRO A 232 11.19 -0.67 6.22
CA PRO A 232 12.64 -0.71 5.90
C PRO A 232 12.93 -0.22 4.48
N LEU A 233 12.08 -0.57 3.50
CA LEU A 233 12.21 -0.08 2.13
C LEU A 233 11.97 1.42 2.06
N LEU A 234 10.90 1.92 2.69
CA LEU A 234 10.60 3.35 2.73
C LEU A 234 11.72 4.16 3.37
N ALA A 235 12.35 3.66 4.44
CA ALA A 235 13.50 4.29 5.06
C ALA A 235 14.72 4.33 4.10
N ARG A 236 14.95 3.28 3.32
CA ARG A 236 16.02 3.28 2.29
C ARG A 236 15.71 4.21 1.12
N LEU A 237 14.45 4.34 0.75
CA LEU A 237 14.01 5.29 -0.27
C LEU A 237 14.17 6.74 0.20
N ALA A 238 13.97 7.02 1.47
CA ALA A 238 14.21 8.33 2.07
C ALA A 238 15.72 8.66 2.20
N ALA A 239 16.58 7.65 2.35
CA ALA A 239 18.02 7.85 2.52
C ALA A 239 18.72 8.23 1.21
N PRO A 240 19.72 9.16 1.22
CA PRO A 240 20.42 9.58 -0.01
C PRO A 240 21.14 8.43 -0.73
N ARG A 241 21.74 7.52 0.03
CA ARG A 241 22.61 6.43 -0.49
C ARG A 241 21.85 5.17 -0.90
N GLY A 242 20.55 5.05 -0.57
CA GLY A 242 19.80 3.82 -0.80
C GLY A 242 20.29 2.65 0.05
N GLY A 243 20.30 1.45 -0.51
CA GLY A 243 20.78 0.21 0.11
C GLY A 243 19.84 -0.96 -0.05
N ARG A 244 20.25 -2.15 0.43
CA ARG A 244 19.50 -3.40 0.33
C ARG A 244 18.57 -3.58 1.54
N VAL A 245 17.37 -4.07 1.28
CA VAL A 245 16.41 -4.55 2.29
C VAL A 245 15.85 -5.91 1.86
N VAL A 246 15.36 -6.68 2.82
CA VAL A 246 14.68 -7.96 2.60
C VAL A 246 13.31 -7.90 3.26
N VAL A 247 12.27 -8.24 2.48
CA VAL A 247 10.87 -8.29 2.95
C VAL A 247 10.24 -9.64 2.68
N GLU A 248 9.22 -10.02 3.44
CA GLU A 248 8.43 -11.21 3.18
C GLU A 248 7.56 -11.02 1.93
N ALA A 249 7.43 -12.08 1.09
CA ALA A 249 6.54 -12.11 -0.06
C ALA A 249 5.60 -13.33 -0.06
N ALA A 250 5.92 -14.35 0.72
CA ALA A 250 5.08 -15.49 1.10
C ALA A 250 5.63 -16.07 2.40
N ASP A 251 4.99 -17.12 2.95
CA ASP A 251 5.37 -17.75 4.23
C ASP A 251 6.87 -18.11 4.29
N ASP A 252 7.39 -18.77 3.24
CA ASP A 252 8.79 -19.22 3.18
C ASP A 252 9.59 -18.49 2.09
N TRP A 253 9.08 -17.37 1.58
CA TRP A 253 9.72 -16.68 0.49
C TRP A 253 9.91 -15.19 0.74
N ARG A 254 11.08 -14.70 0.35
CA ARG A 254 11.50 -13.31 0.60
C ARG A 254 11.98 -12.64 -0.68
N LEU A 255 11.86 -11.33 -0.70
CA LEU A 255 12.41 -10.46 -1.74
C LEU A 255 13.53 -9.62 -1.17
N GLY A 256 14.69 -9.70 -1.81
CA GLY A 256 15.76 -8.72 -1.68
C GLY A 256 15.47 -7.54 -2.60
N ILE A 257 15.45 -6.34 -2.05
CA ILE A 257 15.20 -5.10 -2.77
C ILE A 257 16.40 -4.19 -2.56
N GLU A 258 17.11 -3.89 -3.62
CA GLU A 258 18.19 -2.92 -3.60
C GLU A 258 17.72 -1.58 -4.14
N VAL A 259 17.78 -0.55 -3.30
CA VAL A 259 17.52 0.84 -3.70
C VAL A 259 18.83 1.42 -4.21
N LEU A 260 18.91 1.68 -5.50
CA LEU A 260 20.11 2.22 -6.14
C LEU A 260 20.16 3.75 -5.95
N PRO A 261 21.35 4.33 -5.81
CA PRO A 261 21.49 5.78 -5.75
C PRO A 261 21.01 6.43 -7.05
N VAL A 262 20.54 7.67 -6.96
CA VAL A 262 20.29 8.47 -8.16
C VAL A 262 21.64 8.81 -8.74
N THR A 263 21.91 8.35 -9.95
CA THR A 263 23.10 8.76 -10.68
C THR A 263 22.88 10.18 -11.20
N ALA A 264 23.81 11.07 -10.83
CA ALA A 264 23.80 12.46 -11.28
C ALA A 264 23.94 12.57 -12.80
#